data_75056c2bd04747ad27491d4bdda8616f
#
_entry.id   75056c2bd04747ad27491d4bdda8616f
#
_cell.length_a   1.000
_cell.length_b   1.000
_cell.length_c   1.000
_cell.angle_alpha   90.00
_cell.angle_beta   90.00
_cell.angle_gamma   90.00
#
_symmetry.space_group_name_H-M   'P 1'
#
loop_
_entity.id
_entity.type
_entity.pdbx_description
1 polymer ?
#
loop_
_entity_poly.entity_id
_entity_poly.type
_entity_poly.pdbx_seq_one_letter_code
_entity_poly.pdbx_strand_id
1 'polypeptide(L)'
;MEMALGQPSPNPGHGGITIPLYLSHPAWVDVGVFDPSGRRVRTLVGATLPAGSHRLVWDARTDAGHSASSGVYYLRMVAGGATRSRRTVLIR
;
A
#
# COMPACT_ATOMS: atom_id res chain seq x y z
N MET A 1 16.82 -9.87 4.74
CA MET A 1 16.03 -8.88 5.52
C MET A 1 14.62 -9.40 5.67
N GLU A 2 14.11 -9.36 6.89
CA GLU A 2 12.71 -9.69 7.15
C GLU A 2 11.82 -8.48 6.93
N MET A 3 10.70 -8.70 6.28
CA MET A 3 9.71 -7.65 6.07
C MET A 3 8.31 -8.26 5.99
N ALA A 4 7.31 -7.46 6.30
CA ALA A 4 5.92 -7.89 6.21
C ALA A 4 5.04 -6.74 5.75
N LEU A 5 4.05 -7.07 4.95
CA LEU A 5 2.97 -6.16 4.59
C LEU A 5 1.71 -6.71 5.24
N GLY A 6 1.13 -5.95 6.17
CA GLY A 6 -0.03 -6.39 6.93
C GLY A 6 -1.34 -6.24 6.17
N GLN A 7 -2.41 -6.68 6.81
CA GLN A 7 -3.75 -6.62 6.22
C GLN A 7 -4.23 -5.17 6.19
N PRO A 8 -4.72 -4.70 5.03
CA PRO A 8 -5.38 -3.40 4.98
C PRO A 8 -6.64 -3.40 5.83
N SER A 9 -6.91 -2.29 6.50
CA SER A 9 -8.14 -2.15 7.28
C SER A 9 -8.64 -0.72 7.27
N PRO A 10 -9.98 -0.52 7.28
CA PRO A 10 -11.00 -1.55 7.12
C PRO A 10 -10.99 -2.16 5.72
N ASN A 11 -11.53 -3.37 5.59
CA ASN A 11 -11.64 -4.06 4.30
C ASN A 11 -12.99 -4.78 4.26
N PRO A 12 -14.00 -4.28 3.49
CA PRO A 12 -13.90 -3.14 2.56
C PRO A 12 -13.67 -1.81 3.25
N GLY A 13 -12.96 -0.92 2.56
CA GLY A 13 -12.74 0.44 3.01
C GLY A 13 -13.60 1.43 2.24
N HIS A 14 -13.86 2.60 2.84
CA HIS A 14 -14.70 3.63 2.23
C HIS A 14 -13.96 4.94 2.00
N GLY A 15 -12.75 5.07 2.52
CA GLY A 15 -11.98 6.30 2.43
C GLY A 15 -10.58 6.08 2.93
N GLY A 16 -10.30 6.27 4.19
CA GLY A 16 -8.99 5.97 4.75
C GLY A 16 -8.80 4.47 4.95
N ILE A 17 -7.88 3.86 4.24
CA ILE A 17 -7.51 2.45 4.42
C ILE A 17 -6.10 2.43 4.99
N THR A 18 -5.94 1.82 6.17
CA THR A 18 -4.66 1.74 6.85
C THR A 18 -3.93 0.47 6.46
N ILE A 19 -2.66 0.61 6.14
CA ILE A 19 -1.81 -0.49 5.69
C ILE A 19 -0.58 -0.54 6.58
N PRO A 20 -0.48 -1.53 7.50
CA PRO A 20 0.71 -1.68 8.33
C PRO A 20 1.81 -2.39 7.57
N LEU A 21 3.06 -2.02 7.81
CA LEU A 21 4.22 -2.73 7.29
C LEU A 21 5.30 -2.81 8.36
N TYR A 22 6.19 -3.79 8.19
CA TYR A 22 7.29 -4.03 9.11
C TYR A 22 8.59 -4.25 8.34
N LEU A 23 9.68 -3.65 8.83
CA LEU A 23 11.02 -3.85 8.30
C LEU A 23 11.94 -4.26 9.45
N SER A 24 12.72 -5.33 9.23
CA SER A 24 13.73 -5.73 10.21
C SER A 24 14.98 -4.84 10.15
N HIS A 25 15.22 -4.18 9.03
CA HIS A 25 16.38 -3.30 8.81
C HIS A 25 15.91 -2.07 8.01
N PRO A 26 16.64 -0.94 8.12
CA PRO A 26 16.34 0.20 7.26
C PRO A 26 16.46 -0.19 5.79
N ALA A 27 15.55 0.29 4.96
CA ALA A 27 15.56 -0.04 3.54
C ALA A 27 14.80 1.00 2.73
N TRP A 28 15.15 1.10 1.45
CA TRP A 28 14.31 1.80 0.49
C TRP A 28 13.04 0.97 0.28
N VAL A 29 11.89 1.61 0.40
CA VAL A 29 10.59 0.95 0.29
C VAL A 29 9.75 1.68 -0.74
N ASP A 30 9.18 0.91 -1.66
CA ASP A 30 8.16 1.39 -2.59
C ASP A 30 6.86 0.65 -2.29
N VAL A 31 5.81 1.39 -1.93
CA VAL A 31 4.48 0.83 -1.76
C VAL A 31 3.53 1.56 -2.68
N GLY A 32 2.90 0.82 -3.58
CA GLY A 32 1.94 1.35 -4.52
C GLY A 32 0.59 0.66 -4.44
N VAL A 33 -0.43 1.37 -4.90
CA VAL A 33 -1.78 0.84 -5.09
C VAL A 33 -1.99 0.63 -6.57
N PHE A 34 -2.45 -0.56 -6.94
CA PHE A 34 -2.64 -0.98 -8.33
C PHE A 34 -4.07 -1.41 -8.56
N ASP A 35 -4.60 -1.14 -9.74
CA ASP A 35 -5.90 -1.68 -10.15
C ASP A 35 -5.73 -3.11 -10.72
N PRO A 36 -6.85 -3.82 -11.01
CA PRO A 36 -6.75 -5.20 -11.52
C PRO A 36 -6.04 -5.33 -12.85
N SER A 37 -5.90 -4.26 -13.62
CA SER A 37 -5.15 -4.31 -14.89
C SER A 37 -3.64 -4.24 -14.65
N GLY A 38 -3.21 -4.01 -13.41
CA GLY A 38 -1.80 -3.85 -13.06
C GLY A 38 -1.31 -2.43 -13.17
N ARG A 39 -2.20 -1.48 -13.44
CA ARG A 39 -1.83 -0.06 -13.52
C ARG A 39 -1.69 0.52 -12.12
N ARG A 40 -0.59 1.25 -11.87
CA ARG A 40 -0.40 1.95 -10.61
C ARG A 40 -1.34 3.15 -10.55
N VAL A 41 -2.18 3.22 -9.52
CA VAL A 41 -3.09 4.35 -9.33
C VAL A 41 -2.59 5.32 -8.25
N ARG A 42 -1.77 4.86 -7.32
CA ARG A 42 -1.23 5.71 -6.25
C ARG A 42 0.10 5.18 -5.75
N THR A 43 1.02 6.07 -5.46
CA THR A 43 2.23 5.75 -4.70
C THR A 43 2.04 6.21 -3.27
N LEU A 44 2.10 5.27 -2.32
CA LEU A 44 1.93 5.60 -0.90
C LEU A 44 3.25 6.00 -0.26
N VAL A 45 4.34 5.35 -0.62
CA VAL A 45 5.67 5.71 -0.16
C VAL A 45 6.70 5.28 -1.20
N GLY A 46 7.72 6.12 -1.37
CA GLY A 46 8.90 5.81 -2.15
C GLY A 46 10.07 6.48 -1.45
N ALA A 47 10.61 5.83 -0.43
CA ALA A 47 11.62 6.45 0.44
C ALA A 47 12.33 5.39 1.27
N THR A 48 13.48 5.77 1.84
CA THR A 48 14.14 4.94 2.84
C THR A 48 13.40 5.10 4.17
N LEU A 49 12.97 3.95 4.72
CA LEU A 49 12.31 3.91 6.01
C LEU A 49 13.21 3.22 7.03
N PRO A 50 13.15 3.64 8.32
CA PRO A 50 13.89 2.95 9.37
C PRO A 50 13.30 1.57 9.65
N ALA A 51 14.07 0.73 10.36
CA ALA A 51 13.58 -0.54 10.87
C ALA A 51 12.39 -0.29 11.79
N GLY A 52 11.49 -1.26 11.88
CA GLY A 52 10.34 -1.22 12.77
C GLY A 52 9.03 -1.27 12.03
N SER A 53 7.97 -0.95 12.77
CA SER A 53 6.61 -0.95 12.26
C SER A 53 6.25 0.43 11.74
N HIS A 54 5.59 0.46 10.59
CA HIS A 54 5.11 1.68 9.95
C HIS A 54 3.66 1.51 9.59
N ARG A 55 2.94 2.62 9.49
CA ARG A 55 1.53 2.62 9.13
C ARG A 55 1.31 3.62 8.02
N LEU A 56 0.84 3.13 6.88
CA LEU A 56 0.49 3.96 5.74
C LEU A 56 -1.03 4.11 5.69
N VAL A 57 -1.50 5.21 5.09
CA VAL A 57 -2.92 5.41 4.87
C VAL A 57 -3.13 5.77 3.41
N TRP A 58 -4.05 5.04 2.77
CA TRP A 58 -4.52 5.39 1.44
C TRP A 58 -5.84 6.14 1.58
N ASP A 59 -5.87 7.35 1.08
CA ASP A 59 -7.05 8.23 1.15
C ASP A 59 -8.07 7.93 0.05
N ALA A 60 -7.91 6.80 -0.66
CA ALA A 60 -8.77 6.38 -1.77
C ALA A 60 -8.74 7.35 -2.96
N ARG A 61 -7.62 8.05 -3.14
CA ARG A 61 -7.40 8.94 -4.28
C ARG A 61 -6.27 8.44 -5.15
N THR A 62 -6.32 8.79 -6.43
CA THR A 62 -5.23 8.55 -7.36
C THR A 62 -4.11 9.56 -7.13
N ASP A 63 -2.95 9.35 -7.76
CA ASP A 63 -1.83 10.31 -7.70
C ASP A 63 -2.23 11.68 -8.26
N ALA A 64 -3.19 11.72 -9.18
CA ALA A 64 -3.69 12.98 -9.73
C ALA A 64 -4.69 13.69 -8.79
N GLY A 65 -5.01 13.10 -7.64
CA GLY A 65 -5.93 13.68 -6.66
C GLY A 65 -7.38 13.39 -6.92
N HIS A 66 -7.70 12.54 -7.89
CA HIS A 66 -9.07 12.15 -8.18
C HIS A 66 -9.51 11.00 -7.28
N SER A 67 -10.80 10.90 -6.99
CA SER A 67 -11.35 9.77 -6.26
C SER A 67 -11.17 8.50 -7.06
N ALA A 68 -10.66 7.45 -6.41
CA ALA A 68 -10.57 6.14 -7.03
C ALA A 68 -11.97 5.51 -7.10
N SER A 69 -12.23 4.74 -8.14
CA SER A 69 -13.52 4.05 -8.31
C SER A 69 -13.65 2.91 -7.31
N SER A 70 -14.91 2.58 -6.95
CA SER A 70 -15.17 1.37 -6.19
C SER A 70 -14.64 0.15 -6.93
N GLY A 71 -14.05 -0.77 -6.20
CA GLY A 71 -13.53 -2.00 -6.80
C GLY A 71 -12.42 -2.62 -5.99
N VAL A 72 -11.75 -3.59 -6.61
CA VAL A 72 -10.62 -4.31 -6.03
C VAL A 72 -9.33 -3.58 -6.37
N TYR A 73 -8.47 -3.45 -5.37
CA TYR A 73 -7.14 -2.87 -5.53
C TYR A 73 -6.10 -3.78 -4.88
N TYR A 74 -4.88 -3.67 -5.38
CA TYR A 74 -3.75 -4.44 -4.87
C TYR A 74 -2.70 -3.48 -4.32
N LEU A 75 -2.22 -3.80 -3.13
CA LEU A 75 -1.12 -3.09 -2.49
C LEU A 75 0.13 -3.90 -2.72
N ARG A 76 1.17 -3.28 -3.24
CA ARG A 76 2.44 -3.98 -3.47
C ARG A 76 3.56 -3.20 -2.83
N MET A 77 4.31 -3.89 -1.98
CA MET A 77 5.49 -3.38 -1.30
C MET A 77 6.72 -4.06 -1.88
N VAL A 78 7.67 -3.26 -2.30
CA VAL A 78 8.98 -3.73 -2.76
C VAL A 78 10.04 -3.14 -1.86
N ALA A 79 10.89 -3.98 -1.29
CA ALA A 79 12.00 -3.56 -0.45
C ALA A 79 13.06 -4.66 -0.44
N GLY A 80 14.34 -4.28 -0.48
CA GLY A 80 15.43 -5.24 -0.37
C GLY A 80 15.39 -6.37 -1.38
N GLY A 81 14.89 -6.13 -2.59
CA GLY A 81 14.77 -7.15 -3.63
C GLY A 81 13.61 -8.13 -3.44
N ALA A 82 12.76 -7.93 -2.44
CA ALA A 82 11.61 -8.79 -2.19
C ALA A 82 10.32 -8.00 -2.39
N THR A 83 9.24 -8.72 -2.69
CA THR A 83 7.93 -8.14 -2.96
C THR A 83 6.88 -8.81 -2.07
N ARG A 84 5.98 -8.00 -1.52
CA ARG A 84 4.81 -8.47 -0.78
C ARG A 84 3.58 -7.78 -1.33
N SER A 85 2.45 -8.51 -1.36
CA SER A 85 1.21 -7.97 -1.91
C SER A 85 0.04 -8.27 -0.99
N ARG A 86 -0.93 -7.38 -0.99
CA ARG A 86 -2.22 -7.55 -0.30
C ARG A 86 -3.32 -7.02 -1.19
N ARG A 87 -4.51 -7.56 -1.02
CA ARG A 87 -5.69 -7.12 -1.74
C ARG A 87 -6.60 -6.34 -0.80
N THR A 88 -7.22 -5.30 -1.31
CA THR A 88 -8.24 -4.55 -0.57
C THR A 88 -9.41 -4.23 -1.50
N VAL A 89 -10.56 -3.93 -0.90
CA VAL A 89 -11.77 -3.55 -1.63
C VAL A 89 -12.15 -2.15 -1.19
N LEU A 90 -12.40 -1.28 -2.16
CA LEU A 90 -12.86 0.08 -1.93
C LEU A 90 -14.32 0.17 -2.33
N ILE A 91 -15.15 0.69 -1.44
CA ILE A 91 -16.57 0.93 -1.69
C ILE A 91 -16.84 2.42 -1.46
N ARG A 92 -17.38 3.04 -2.45
CA ARG A 92 -17.74 4.46 -2.39
C ARG A 92 -19.22 4.67 -2.20
#